data_fdb763dd81e3c4674efa41429bc27b33
#
_entry.id   fdb763dd81e3c4674efa41429bc27b33
#
_cell.length_a   1.000
_cell.length_b   1.000
_cell.length_c   1.000
_cell.angle_alpha   90.00
_cell.angle_beta   90.00
_cell.angle_gamma   90.00
#
_symmetry.space_group_name_H-M   'P 1'
#
loop_
_entity.id
_entity.type
_entity.pdbx_description
1 polymer ?
#
loop_
_entity_poly.entity_id
_entity_poly.type
_entity_poly.pdbx_seq_one_letter_code
_entity_poly.pdbx_strand_id
1 'polypeptide(L)'
;MSYKMEIAVDELRKRTLMVATPMYGGQCMGAYAKACIDLNTVCMKYGVNVQFVYLFNESLITRARNYLVDEFLRSSATHLMFIDSDIDFNPMDVLALLALDKPIAGGAYPKKSIAWERIYDAMRLGLAEEGPSQLEKYSGDY
;
A
#
# COMPACT_ATOMS: atom_id res chain seq x y z
N MET A 1 0.46 -5.20 -20.84
CA MET A 1 0.25 -6.66 -20.60
C MET A 1 -0.40 -6.80 -19.23
N SER A 2 -1.67 -7.24 -19.19
CA SER A 2 -2.34 -7.54 -17.92
C SER A 2 -1.90 -8.94 -17.50
N TYR A 3 -1.06 -9.05 -16.48
CA TYR A 3 -0.77 -10.34 -15.87
C TYR A 3 -2.00 -10.77 -15.07
N LYS A 4 -2.74 -11.74 -15.59
CA LYS A 4 -3.73 -12.46 -14.78
C LYS A 4 -2.97 -13.37 -13.83
N MET A 5 -2.86 -12.98 -12.58
CA MET A 5 -2.38 -13.87 -11.51
C MET A 5 -3.56 -14.74 -11.07
N GLU A 6 -3.56 -16.00 -11.46
CA GLU A 6 -4.47 -17.00 -10.92
C GLU A 6 -3.79 -17.66 -9.72
N ILE A 7 -4.20 -17.24 -8.51
CA ILE A 7 -3.74 -17.88 -7.28
C ILE A 7 -4.91 -18.61 -6.67
N ALA A 8 -4.66 -19.84 -6.28
CA ALA A 8 -5.64 -20.62 -5.55
C ALA A 8 -5.95 -19.89 -4.23
N VAL A 9 -7.19 -19.49 -4.02
CA VAL A 9 -7.65 -18.81 -2.79
C VAL A 9 -7.28 -19.62 -1.55
N ASP A 10 -7.24 -20.94 -1.65
CA ASP A 10 -6.85 -21.83 -0.56
C ASP A 10 -5.41 -21.66 -0.10
N GLU A 11 -4.49 -21.25 -0.98
CA GLU A 11 -3.12 -20.91 -0.59
C GLU A 11 -3.05 -19.57 0.14
N LEU A 12 -3.86 -18.60 -0.25
CA LEU A 12 -3.96 -17.33 0.46
C LEU A 12 -4.51 -17.49 1.88
N ARG A 13 -5.45 -18.40 2.07
CA ARG A 13 -6.06 -18.70 3.38
C ARG A 13 -5.08 -19.24 4.42
N LYS A 14 -3.98 -19.82 3.98
CA LYS A 14 -2.90 -20.30 4.87
C LYS A 14 -2.02 -19.17 5.40
N ARG A 15 -2.17 -17.96 4.87
CA ARG A 15 -1.34 -16.81 5.19
C ARG A 15 -2.05 -15.91 6.20
N THR A 16 -1.28 -15.38 7.11
CA THR A 16 -1.71 -14.33 8.04
C THR A 16 -0.88 -13.09 7.76
N LEU A 17 -1.56 -12.02 7.32
CA LEU A 17 -0.94 -10.75 7.00
C LEU A 17 -0.94 -9.84 8.22
N MET A 18 0.22 -9.31 8.60
CA MET A 18 0.34 -8.18 9.51
C MET A 18 0.57 -6.89 8.71
N VAL A 19 -0.39 -5.98 8.76
CA VAL A 19 -0.23 -4.61 8.25
C VAL A 19 0.31 -3.76 9.39
N ALA A 20 1.53 -3.28 9.25
CA ALA A 20 2.25 -2.52 10.27
C ALA A 20 2.42 -1.06 9.84
N THR A 21 1.91 -0.15 10.65
CA THR A 21 1.87 1.28 10.31
C THR A 21 2.51 2.12 11.39
N PRO A 22 3.65 2.77 11.08
CA PRO A 22 4.14 3.87 11.89
C PRO A 22 3.15 5.03 11.84
N MET A 23 2.67 5.47 13.01
CA MET A 23 1.59 6.46 13.11
C MET A 23 1.98 7.56 14.11
N TYR A 24 2.93 8.40 13.71
CA TYR A 24 3.39 9.51 14.55
C TYR A 24 2.22 10.45 14.90
N GLY A 25 2.11 10.80 16.18
CA GLY A 25 1.01 11.62 16.69
C GLY A 25 -0.35 10.93 16.75
N GLY A 26 -0.43 9.63 16.44
CA GLY A 26 -1.69 8.86 16.48
C GLY A 26 -2.68 9.25 15.38
N GLN A 27 -2.22 9.87 14.30
CA GLN A 27 -3.07 10.36 13.21
C GLN A 27 -2.85 9.58 11.91
N CYS A 28 -3.93 9.46 11.13
CA CYS A 28 -3.89 8.92 9.78
C CYS A 28 -4.80 9.70 8.84
N MET A 29 -4.56 9.58 7.56
CA MET A 29 -5.48 10.11 6.55
C MET A 29 -6.77 9.29 6.49
N GLY A 30 -7.91 9.97 6.25
CA GLY A 30 -9.21 9.30 6.12
C GLY A 30 -9.23 8.26 5.00
N ALA A 31 -8.53 8.50 3.89
CA ALA A 31 -8.39 7.55 2.79
C ALA A 31 -7.69 6.26 3.25
N TYR A 32 -6.58 6.39 4.00
CA TYR A 32 -5.89 5.25 4.62
C TYR A 32 -6.82 4.45 5.55
N ALA A 33 -7.54 5.14 6.45
CA ALA A 33 -8.47 4.48 7.37
C ALA A 33 -9.54 3.69 6.62
N LYS A 34 -10.12 4.30 5.57
CA LYS A 34 -11.09 3.64 4.69
C LYS A 34 -10.47 2.41 4.01
N ALA A 35 -9.29 2.54 3.44
CA ALA A 35 -8.59 1.44 2.77
C ALA A 35 -8.32 0.26 3.72
N CYS A 36 -7.97 0.51 4.98
CA CYS A 36 -7.83 -0.53 6.02
C CYS A 36 -9.15 -1.27 6.30
N ILE A 37 -10.26 -0.55 6.40
CA ILE A 37 -11.60 -1.14 6.60
C ILE A 37 -11.99 -2.01 5.39
N ASP A 38 -11.76 -1.49 4.19
CA ASP A 38 -12.03 -2.21 2.95
C ASP A 38 -11.14 -3.46 2.84
N LEU A 39 -9.86 -3.36 3.22
CA LEU A 39 -8.94 -4.51 3.25
C LEU A 39 -9.43 -5.59 4.22
N ASN A 40 -9.84 -5.20 5.42
CA ASN A 40 -10.39 -6.15 6.37
C ASN A 40 -11.61 -6.87 5.79
N THR A 41 -12.52 -6.14 5.15
CA THR A 41 -13.73 -6.69 4.52
C THR A 41 -13.37 -7.68 3.41
N VAL A 42 -12.41 -7.31 2.56
CA VAL A 42 -11.94 -8.17 1.46
C VAL A 42 -11.25 -9.42 2.01
N CYS A 43 -10.38 -9.27 3.01
CA CYS A 43 -9.72 -10.41 3.67
C CYS A 43 -10.75 -11.38 4.28
N MET A 44 -11.76 -10.89 4.97
CA MET A 44 -12.86 -11.72 5.49
C MET A 44 -13.58 -12.49 4.38
N LYS A 45 -13.88 -11.80 3.25
CA LYS A 45 -14.55 -12.43 2.10
C LYS A 45 -13.76 -13.60 1.52
N TYR A 46 -12.43 -13.49 1.46
CA TYR A 46 -11.55 -14.54 0.93
C TYR A 46 -11.04 -15.52 1.99
N GLY A 47 -11.33 -15.28 3.28
CA GLY A 47 -10.87 -16.11 4.40
C GLY A 47 -9.39 -15.95 4.71
N VAL A 48 -8.81 -14.79 4.41
CA VAL A 48 -7.43 -14.43 4.73
C VAL A 48 -7.39 -13.74 6.08
N ASN A 49 -6.49 -14.17 6.97
CA ASN A 49 -6.30 -13.50 8.25
C ASN A 49 -5.50 -12.21 8.07
N VAL A 50 -5.98 -11.10 8.60
CA VAL A 50 -5.28 -9.82 8.62
C VAL A 50 -5.23 -9.26 10.04
N GLN A 51 -4.07 -8.71 10.42
CA GLN A 51 -3.84 -8.03 11.69
C GLN A 51 -3.33 -6.61 11.38
N PHE A 52 -3.88 -5.60 12.06
CA PHE A 52 -3.41 -4.23 11.94
C PHE A 52 -2.67 -3.84 13.21
N VAL A 53 -1.42 -3.43 13.06
CA VAL A 53 -0.56 -3.01 14.17
C VAL A 53 -0.10 -1.57 13.94
N TYR A 54 -0.40 -0.71 14.90
CA TYR A 54 -0.08 0.71 14.85
C TYR A 54 0.94 1.05 15.92
N LEU A 55 2.03 1.74 15.54
CA LEU A 55 2.99 2.27 16.48
C LEU A 55 2.86 3.80 16.58
N PHE A 56 2.43 4.27 17.75
CA PHE A 56 2.22 5.67 18.00
C PHE A 56 3.46 6.34 18.59
N ASN A 57 3.56 7.68 18.41
CA ASN A 57 4.51 8.55 19.08
C ASN A 57 6.01 8.25 18.88
N GLU A 58 6.36 7.48 17.84
CA GLU A 58 7.75 7.30 17.47
C GLU A 58 8.09 8.16 16.25
N SER A 59 8.97 9.16 16.45
CA SER A 59 9.33 10.11 15.41
C SER A 59 10.39 9.60 14.42
N LEU A 60 11.22 8.63 14.85
CA LEU A 60 12.26 8.08 14.01
C LEU A 60 11.73 6.86 13.26
N ILE A 61 11.47 7.01 11.96
CA ILE A 61 10.84 5.98 11.12
C ILE A 61 11.58 4.64 11.12
N THR A 62 12.91 4.67 11.14
CA THR A 62 13.73 3.43 11.20
C THR A 62 13.53 2.69 12.51
N ARG A 63 13.45 3.40 13.63
CA ARG A 63 13.18 2.80 14.94
C ARG A 63 11.76 2.28 15.02
N ALA A 64 10.78 3.03 14.51
CA ALA A 64 9.39 2.61 14.43
C ALA A 64 9.26 1.27 13.67
N ARG A 65 9.86 1.18 12.50
CA ARG A 65 9.82 -0.04 11.70
C ARG A 65 10.53 -1.22 12.37
N ASN A 66 11.64 -0.99 13.09
CA ASN A 66 12.31 -2.04 13.86
C ASN A 66 11.42 -2.59 14.99
N TYR A 67 10.68 -1.75 15.70
CA TYR A 67 9.71 -2.19 16.70
C TYR A 67 8.60 -3.03 16.07
N LEU A 68 8.08 -2.60 14.95
CA LEU A 68 7.02 -3.33 14.23
C LEU A 68 7.52 -4.67 13.68
N VAL A 69 8.79 -4.76 13.29
CA VAL A 69 9.42 -6.06 12.93
C VAL A 69 9.52 -6.97 14.15
N ASP A 70 9.91 -6.46 15.32
CA ASP A 70 9.97 -7.24 16.55
C ASP A 70 8.58 -7.78 16.93
N GLU A 71 7.53 -6.96 16.83
CA GLU A 71 6.14 -7.39 17.03
C GLU A 71 5.74 -8.49 16.02
N PHE A 72 6.10 -8.32 14.75
CA PHE A 72 5.86 -9.35 13.74
C PHE A 72 6.55 -10.67 14.09
N LEU A 73 7.81 -10.64 14.48
CA LEU A 73 8.58 -11.84 14.81
C LEU A 73 8.05 -12.59 16.03
N ARG A 74 7.35 -11.89 16.94
CA ARG A 74 6.66 -12.48 18.11
C ARG A 74 5.26 -12.95 17.83
N SER A 75 4.70 -12.58 16.69
CA SER A 75 3.32 -12.92 16.31
C SER A 75 3.25 -14.26 15.58
N SER A 76 2.03 -14.68 15.27
CA SER A 76 1.74 -15.81 14.38
C SER A 76 1.59 -15.40 12.93
N ALA A 77 1.82 -14.14 12.58
CA ALA A 77 1.71 -13.66 11.21
C ALA A 77 2.82 -14.27 10.34
N THR A 78 2.47 -14.59 9.10
CA THR A 78 3.39 -15.19 8.13
C THR A 78 4.00 -14.16 7.20
N HIS A 79 3.33 -13.02 7.02
CA HIS A 79 3.73 -11.95 6.12
C HIS A 79 3.60 -10.60 6.81
N LEU A 80 4.61 -9.76 6.65
CA LEU A 80 4.63 -8.38 7.14
C LEU A 80 4.50 -7.42 5.98
N MET A 81 3.59 -6.45 6.08
CA MET A 81 3.47 -5.36 5.12
C MET A 81 3.51 -4.01 5.84
N PHE A 82 4.41 -3.14 5.42
CA PHE A 82 4.41 -1.76 5.86
C PHE A 82 3.55 -0.91 4.94
N ILE A 83 2.63 -0.14 5.53
CA ILE A 83 1.85 0.89 4.84
C ILE A 83 1.89 2.14 5.73
N ASP A 84 2.34 3.26 5.20
CA ASP A 84 2.38 4.51 5.95
C ASP A 84 0.96 5.09 6.11
N SER A 85 0.72 5.81 7.21
CA SER A 85 -0.62 6.27 7.64
C SER A 85 -1.27 7.31 6.72
N ASP A 86 -0.58 7.72 5.68
CA ASP A 86 -1.01 8.71 4.68
C ASP A 86 -1.06 8.17 3.25
N ILE A 87 -0.98 6.84 3.10
CA ILE A 87 -1.08 6.16 1.80
C ILE A 87 -2.50 5.63 1.61
N ASP A 88 -3.16 6.05 0.53
CA ASP A 88 -4.35 5.38 0.01
C ASP A 88 -3.95 4.17 -0.83
N PHE A 89 -4.67 3.07 -0.70
CA PHE A 89 -4.33 1.83 -1.41
C PHE A 89 -5.57 1.01 -1.76
N ASN A 90 -5.47 0.23 -2.83
CA ASN A 90 -6.50 -0.71 -3.20
C ASN A 90 -6.30 -2.04 -2.43
N PRO A 91 -7.29 -2.53 -1.69
CA PRO A 91 -7.21 -3.82 -0.98
C PRO A 91 -6.83 -5.02 -1.87
N MET A 92 -7.25 -5.01 -3.13
CA MET A 92 -6.92 -6.09 -4.05
C MET A 92 -5.44 -6.12 -4.42
N ASP A 93 -4.76 -4.96 -4.44
CA ASP A 93 -3.33 -4.89 -4.69
C ASP A 93 -2.54 -5.50 -3.52
N VAL A 94 -3.03 -5.32 -2.29
CA VAL A 94 -2.45 -5.97 -1.09
C VAL A 94 -2.55 -7.49 -1.19
N LEU A 95 -3.71 -8.01 -1.58
CA LEU A 95 -3.87 -9.46 -1.81
C LEU A 95 -3.01 -9.94 -2.98
N ALA A 96 -2.87 -9.14 -4.04
CA ALA A 96 -2.01 -9.48 -5.17
C ALA A 96 -0.53 -9.58 -4.74
N LEU A 97 -0.04 -8.62 -3.95
CA LEU A 97 1.32 -8.67 -3.38
C LEU A 97 1.52 -9.88 -2.46
N LEU A 98 0.56 -10.13 -1.57
CA LEU A 98 0.58 -11.31 -0.72
C LEU A 98 0.64 -12.60 -1.54
N ALA A 99 -0.05 -12.61 -2.65
CA ALA A 99 -0.17 -13.74 -3.55
C ALA A 99 1.11 -14.04 -4.35
N LEU A 100 1.99 -13.06 -4.57
CA LEU A 100 3.25 -13.26 -5.29
C LEU A 100 4.18 -14.30 -4.65
N ASP A 101 4.05 -14.53 -3.34
CA ASP A 101 4.87 -15.46 -2.57
C ASP A 101 6.38 -15.23 -2.76
N LYS A 102 6.79 -13.98 -2.68
CA LYS A 102 8.18 -13.57 -2.81
C LYS A 102 8.75 -13.18 -1.45
N PRO A 103 10.05 -13.41 -1.23
CA PRO A 103 10.70 -12.96 0.00
C PRO A 103 10.54 -11.45 0.25
N ILE A 104 10.52 -10.66 -0.80
CA ILE A 104 10.26 -9.22 -0.77
C ILE A 104 9.42 -8.85 -1.99
N ALA A 105 8.34 -8.12 -1.77
CA ALA A 105 7.49 -7.54 -2.80
C ALA A 105 7.04 -6.14 -2.36
N GLY A 106 6.77 -5.26 -3.31
CA GLY A 106 6.28 -3.91 -3.02
C GLY A 106 5.50 -3.35 -4.19
N GLY A 107 4.57 -2.45 -3.89
CA GLY A 107 3.85 -1.62 -4.84
C GLY A 107 4.56 -0.27 -5.00
N ALA A 108 4.68 0.20 -6.24
CA ALA A 108 5.14 1.55 -6.49
C ALA A 108 3.99 2.53 -6.23
N TYR A 109 4.30 3.64 -5.59
CA TYR A 109 3.39 4.78 -5.43
C TYR A 109 4.15 6.09 -5.67
N PRO A 110 3.47 7.13 -6.15
CA PRO A 110 4.12 8.38 -6.47
C PRO A 110 4.64 9.08 -5.21
N LYS A 111 5.74 9.82 -5.35
CA LYS A 111 6.19 10.75 -4.33
C LYS A 111 5.14 11.85 -4.13
N LYS A 112 5.13 12.48 -2.95
CA LYS A 112 4.27 13.62 -2.62
C LYS A 112 4.81 14.91 -3.26
N SER A 113 5.08 14.86 -4.56
CA SER A 113 5.55 15.96 -5.37
C SER A 113 4.82 15.96 -6.72
N ILE A 114 4.67 17.15 -7.29
CA ILE A 114 4.11 17.30 -8.64
C ILE A 114 5.28 17.41 -9.61
N ALA A 115 5.32 16.54 -10.61
CA ALA A 115 6.32 16.54 -11.66
C ALA A 115 6.02 17.64 -12.71
N TRP A 116 6.24 18.90 -12.35
CA TRP A 116 5.92 20.05 -13.20
C TRP A 116 6.58 20.01 -14.57
N GLU A 117 7.81 19.52 -14.64
CA GLU A 117 8.53 19.40 -15.92
C GLU A 117 7.82 18.42 -16.86
N ARG A 118 7.37 17.29 -16.36
CA ARG A 118 6.61 16.30 -17.13
C ARG A 118 5.27 16.85 -17.62
N ILE A 119 4.58 17.62 -16.79
CA ILE A 119 3.33 18.30 -17.17
C ILE A 119 3.62 19.32 -18.29
N TYR A 120 4.67 20.12 -18.13
CA TYR A 120 5.06 21.11 -19.13
C TYR A 120 5.41 20.48 -20.48
N ASP A 121 6.20 19.41 -20.46
CA ASP A 121 6.56 18.66 -21.67
C ASP A 121 5.33 18.02 -22.34
N ALA A 122 4.41 17.45 -21.55
CA ALA A 122 3.17 16.89 -22.08
C ALA A 122 2.31 17.98 -22.77
N MET A 123 2.23 19.18 -22.18
CA MET A 123 1.56 20.31 -22.81
C MET A 123 2.24 20.73 -24.12
N ARG A 124 3.57 20.83 -24.11
CA ARG A 124 4.36 21.23 -25.28
C ARG A 124 4.25 20.26 -26.46
N LEU A 125 4.08 18.98 -26.16
CA LEU A 125 3.92 17.90 -27.14
C LEU A 125 2.47 17.71 -27.60
N GLY A 126 1.51 18.54 -27.12
CA GLY A 126 0.10 18.42 -27.47
C GLY A 126 -0.59 17.16 -26.90
N LEU A 127 -0.01 16.54 -25.89
CA LEU A 127 -0.56 15.31 -25.30
C LEU A 127 -1.76 15.56 -24.38
N ALA A 128 -2.18 16.81 -24.24
CA ALA A 128 -3.32 17.23 -23.41
C ALA A 128 -4.48 17.80 -24.25
N GLU A 129 -4.62 17.40 -25.50
CA GLU A 129 -5.65 17.93 -26.42
C GLU A 129 -7.08 17.68 -25.95
N GLU A 130 -7.31 16.66 -25.11
CA GLU A 130 -8.64 16.31 -24.59
C GLU A 130 -9.01 17.02 -23.27
N GLY A 131 -8.15 17.91 -22.75
CA GLY A 131 -8.42 18.75 -21.60
C GLY A 131 -7.52 18.53 -20.38
N PRO A 132 -7.69 19.37 -19.33
CA PRO A 132 -6.79 19.39 -18.17
C PRO A 132 -6.70 18.06 -17.38
N SER A 133 -7.76 17.25 -17.40
CA SER A 133 -7.78 15.95 -16.72
C SER A 133 -6.75 14.96 -17.26
N GLN A 134 -6.29 15.16 -18.49
CA GLN A 134 -5.22 14.33 -19.07
C GLN A 134 -3.85 14.65 -18.49
N LEU A 135 -3.63 15.86 -18.01
CA LEU A 135 -2.37 16.28 -17.40
C LEU A 135 -2.12 15.58 -16.05
N GLU A 136 -3.16 15.11 -15.39
CA GLU A 136 -3.05 14.36 -14.14
C GLU A 136 -2.15 13.11 -14.30
N LYS A 137 -2.21 12.45 -15.45
CA LYS A 137 -1.37 11.27 -15.76
C LYS A 137 0.13 11.57 -15.75
N TYR A 138 0.50 12.83 -15.93
CA TYR A 138 1.90 13.29 -15.97
C TYR A 138 2.35 13.93 -14.66
N SER A 139 1.44 14.10 -13.70
CA SER A 139 1.73 14.80 -12.43
C SER A 139 2.49 13.94 -11.41
N GLY A 140 2.42 12.60 -11.53
CA GLY A 140 3.08 11.69 -10.60
C GLY A 140 4.60 11.67 -10.78
N ASP A 141 5.34 11.76 -9.66
CA ASP A 141 6.78 11.58 -9.57
C ASP A 141 7.07 10.23 -8.89
N TYR A 142 7.60 9.27 -9.68
CA TYR A 142 7.85 7.88 -9.26
C TYR A 142 9.36 7.64 -9.07
#